data_71f60debe72f8505626d72fae076ba7b
#
_entry.id   71f60debe72f8505626d72fae076ba7b
#
_cell.length_a   1.000
_cell.length_b   1.000
_cell.length_c   1.000
_cell.angle_alpha   90.00
_cell.angle_beta   90.00
_cell.angle_gamma   90.00
#
_symmetry.space_group_name_H-M   'P 1'
#
loop_
_entity.id
_entity.type
_entity.pdbx_description
1 polymer ?
#
loop_
_entity_poly.entity_id
_entity_poly.type
_entity_poly.pdbx_seq_one_letter_code
_entity_poly.pdbx_strand_id
1 'polypeptide(L)'
;EGLSFVRRYLMKDGSVRTNPGINNPNVAKPLGTPDTEVQAVYVKREGRDDIVLVQFQTHPDVIGGCKASSDWPGFVRKFVEEGKSGVKCMFFNGAQGDTNHIDTFPTESSPFIKYKGYELSRYMGRTVADAALASIGDLKPSDKCSVGTFRENVPCKIREFSPEELAESKKLLESVDGPEYRGATMEDLGRFSLARKIVKYSQYKVFDLPMFGVSFGNVVFVSVPGEPFTEIGRQIKKHAKEETRAFGACFVCCCSNGYQSYFPTLDAFSGGYEAVGCVFAPGVAENLIEGGKKIVDALK
;
A
#
# COMPACT_ATOMS: atom_id res chain seq x y z
N GLU A 1 12.27 5.95 -11.07
CA GLU A 1 11.74 4.82 -11.86
C GLU A 1 12.51 3.54 -11.52
N GLY A 2 11.91 2.34 -11.80
CA GLY A 2 12.59 1.05 -11.63
C GLY A 2 12.68 0.51 -10.22
N LEU A 3 11.87 1.00 -9.28
CA LEU A 3 11.79 0.48 -7.91
C LEU A 3 10.44 -0.15 -7.56
N SER A 4 9.39 0.19 -8.28
CA SER A 4 8.03 -0.30 -8.07
C SER A 4 7.45 -0.75 -9.40
N PHE A 5 6.91 -1.95 -9.41
CA PHE A 5 6.33 -2.59 -10.59
C PHE A 5 4.94 -3.10 -10.24
N VAL A 6 4.03 -3.11 -11.22
CA VAL A 6 2.78 -3.85 -11.04
C VAL A 6 3.11 -5.33 -10.93
N ARG A 7 2.41 -6.04 -10.05
CA ARG A 7 2.63 -7.46 -9.83
C ARG A 7 1.55 -8.36 -10.43
N ARG A 8 0.49 -7.76 -10.98
CA ARG A 8 -0.66 -8.44 -11.59
C ARG A 8 -0.52 -8.44 -13.11
N TYR A 9 -0.72 -9.61 -13.71
CA TYR A 9 -0.56 -9.80 -15.14
C TYR A 9 -1.71 -10.62 -15.72
N LEU A 10 -2.23 -10.16 -16.88
CA LEU A 10 -3.08 -10.98 -17.72
C LEU A 10 -2.21 -12.04 -18.43
N MET A 11 -2.62 -13.28 -18.34
CA MET A 11 -1.95 -14.39 -19.02
C MET A 11 -2.60 -14.65 -20.38
N LYS A 12 -1.88 -15.33 -21.28
CA LYS A 12 -2.38 -15.69 -22.62
C LYS A 12 -3.59 -16.61 -22.60
N ASP A 13 -3.79 -17.36 -21.52
CA ASP A 13 -4.95 -18.21 -21.27
C ASP A 13 -6.17 -17.45 -20.71
N GLY A 14 -6.07 -16.13 -20.57
CA GLY A 14 -7.12 -15.26 -20.02
C GLY A 14 -7.13 -15.20 -18.48
N SER A 15 -6.33 -16.00 -17.78
CA SER A 15 -6.22 -15.93 -16.32
C SER A 15 -5.44 -14.69 -15.87
N VAL A 16 -5.62 -14.32 -14.59
CA VAL A 16 -4.82 -13.27 -13.95
C VAL A 16 -3.90 -13.92 -12.92
N ARG A 17 -2.60 -13.59 -12.98
CA ARG A 17 -1.60 -14.07 -12.03
C ARG A 17 -0.85 -12.93 -11.38
N THR A 18 -0.58 -13.09 -10.09
CA THR A 18 0.30 -12.23 -9.31
C THR A 18 1.71 -12.82 -9.35
N ASN A 19 2.72 -12.02 -9.70
CA ASN A 19 4.12 -12.43 -9.85
C ASN A 19 4.28 -13.69 -10.72
N PRO A 20 3.95 -13.66 -12.02
CA PRO A 20 3.90 -14.86 -12.87
C PRO A 20 5.26 -15.49 -13.17
N GLY A 21 6.33 -14.91 -12.66
CA GLY A 21 7.73 -15.33 -12.91
C GLY A 21 8.45 -14.43 -13.91
N ILE A 22 9.77 -14.37 -13.76
CA ILE A 22 10.65 -13.52 -14.58
C ILE A 22 10.65 -14.04 -16.02
N ASN A 23 10.49 -13.12 -16.98
CA ASN A 23 10.47 -13.38 -18.42
C ASN A 23 9.50 -14.51 -18.82
N ASN A 24 8.38 -14.64 -18.11
CA ASN A 24 7.41 -15.69 -18.42
C ASN A 24 6.74 -15.45 -19.78
N PRO A 25 6.93 -16.36 -20.76
CA PRO A 25 6.44 -16.18 -22.11
C PRO A 25 4.90 -16.25 -22.23
N ASN A 26 4.22 -16.73 -21.20
CA ASN A 26 2.75 -16.82 -21.14
C ASN A 26 2.07 -15.54 -20.64
N VAL A 27 2.83 -14.52 -20.26
CA VAL A 27 2.28 -13.21 -19.94
C VAL A 27 1.82 -12.52 -21.22
N ALA A 28 0.59 -12.01 -21.20
CA ALA A 28 0.03 -11.20 -22.28
C ALA A 28 0.32 -9.71 -22.06
N LYS A 29 0.03 -9.19 -20.83
CA LYS A 29 0.30 -7.78 -20.48
C LYS A 29 0.24 -7.55 -18.97
N PRO A 30 0.90 -6.49 -18.45
CA PRO A 30 0.68 -6.02 -17.09
C PRO A 30 -0.73 -5.41 -16.92
N LEU A 31 -1.25 -5.45 -15.70
CA LEU A 31 -2.54 -4.87 -15.33
C LEU A 31 -2.32 -3.69 -14.38
N GLY A 32 -2.41 -2.49 -14.91
CA GLY A 32 -2.17 -1.24 -14.19
C GLY A 32 -0.78 -0.62 -14.44
N THR A 33 -0.48 0.41 -13.69
CA THR A 33 0.80 1.12 -13.69
C THR A 33 1.20 1.49 -12.27
N PRO A 34 2.48 1.39 -11.88
CA PRO A 34 2.90 1.80 -10.55
C PRO A 34 2.79 3.31 -10.39
N ASP A 35 2.61 3.77 -9.16
CA ASP A 35 2.79 5.16 -8.80
C ASP A 35 4.22 5.34 -8.28
N THR A 36 5.04 6.07 -9.00
CA THR A 36 6.47 6.25 -8.71
C THR A 36 6.76 7.58 -8.02
N GLU A 37 5.73 8.32 -7.59
CA GLU A 37 5.91 9.58 -6.89
C GLU A 37 6.52 9.36 -5.51
N VAL A 38 7.62 10.05 -5.22
CA VAL A 38 8.15 10.22 -3.86
C VAL A 38 7.65 11.55 -3.33
N GLN A 39 6.93 11.54 -2.22
CA GLN A 39 6.51 12.75 -1.53
C GLN A 39 7.36 12.95 -0.28
N ALA A 40 7.78 14.19 -0.02
CA ALA A 40 8.49 14.55 1.19
C ALA A 40 7.94 15.84 1.80
N VAL A 41 7.87 15.87 3.13
CA VAL A 41 7.49 17.04 3.92
C VAL A 41 8.57 17.29 4.96
N TYR A 42 9.00 18.53 5.06
CA TYR A 42 10.02 18.95 6.02
C TYR A 42 9.38 19.80 7.12
N VAL A 43 9.49 19.32 8.35
CA VAL A 43 8.94 19.98 9.53
C VAL A 43 10.10 20.49 10.38
N LYS A 44 10.27 21.81 10.41
CA LYS A 44 11.24 22.46 11.32
C LYS A 44 10.72 22.46 12.74
N ARG A 45 11.64 22.22 13.67
CA ARG A 45 11.33 22.25 15.11
C ARG A 45 12.38 23.05 15.86
N GLU A 46 11.94 23.89 16.78
CA GLU A 46 12.83 24.65 17.64
C GLU A 46 13.40 23.77 18.75
N GLY A 47 14.72 23.86 18.97
CA GLY A 47 15.43 23.15 20.06
C GLY A 47 15.47 21.62 19.95
N ARG A 48 15.15 21.03 18.78
CA ARG A 48 15.11 19.58 18.54
C ARG A 48 15.52 19.27 17.10
N ASP A 49 15.82 17.99 16.82
CA ASP A 49 15.97 17.51 15.46
C ASP A 49 14.68 17.80 14.66
N ASP A 50 14.83 18.30 13.45
CA ASP A 50 13.72 18.46 12.50
C ASP A 50 13.18 17.10 12.06
N ILE A 51 12.03 17.08 11.40
CA ILE A 51 11.42 15.83 10.90
C ILE A 51 11.28 15.91 9.38
N VAL A 52 11.72 14.85 8.70
CA VAL A 52 11.40 14.60 7.30
C VAL A 52 10.39 13.47 7.23
N LEU A 53 9.20 13.76 6.70
CA LEU A 53 8.18 12.76 6.40
C LEU A 53 8.35 12.34 4.95
N VAL A 54 8.44 11.05 4.68
CA VAL A 54 8.64 10.50 3.33
C VAL A 54 7.54 9.50 3.04
N GLN A 55 6.95 9.58 1.85
CA GLN A 55 6.06 8.55 1.32
C GLN A 55 6.54 8.02 -0.01
N PHE A 56 6.44 6.72 -0.17
CA PHE A 56 6.56 5.99 -1.42
C PHE A 56 5.66 4.74 -1.34
N GLN A 57 5.22 4.23 -2.48
CA GLN A 57 4.25 3.14 -2.55
C GLN A 57 4.78 1.94 -3.31
N THR A 58 5.17 0.90 -2.58
CA THR A 58 5.42 -0.46 -3.06
C THR A 58 5.51 -1.40 -1.85
N HIS A 59 5.23 -2.69 -2.03
CA HIS A 59 5.33 -3.64 -0.93
C HIS A 59 6.75 -3.70 -0.36
N PRO A 60 6.92 -3.66 0.98
CA PRO A 60 8.20 -3.91 1.65
C PRO A 60 8.38 -5.44 1.84
N ASP A 61 8.57 -6.14 0.73
CA ASP A 61 8.66 -7.60 0.66
C ASP A 61 9.94 -8.10 -0.04
N VAL A 62 11.00 -7.27 -0.01
CA VAL A 62 12.33 -7.62 -0.57
C VAL A 62 13.05 -8.62 0.32
N ILE A 63 12.89 -8.49 1.65
CA ILE A 63 13.56 -9.32 2.65
C ILE A 63 12.63 -10.45 3.08
N GLY A 64 12.95 -11.65 2.65
CA GLY A 64 12.25 -12.87 3.09
C GLY A 64 12.88 -13.50 4.33
N GLY A 65 12.30 -14.62 4.77
CA GLY A 65 12.77 -15.43 5.90
C GLY A 65 11.98 -15.21 7.19
N CYS A 66 12.55 -15.66 8.33
CA CYS A 66 11.87 -15.74 9.61
C CYS A 66 12.29 -14.65 10.62
N LYS A 67 13.09 -13.68 10.21
CA LYS A 67 13.53 -12.57 11.07
C LYS A 67 12.77 -11.30 10.74
N ALA A 68 12.39 -10.54 11.75
CA ALA A 68 11.82 -9.21 11.55
C ALA A 68 12.82 -8.28 10.85
N SER A 69 12.34 -7.56 9.85
CA SER A 69 13.12 -6.59 9.09
C SER A 69 12.26 -5.35 8.82
N SER A 70 12.86 -4.18 8.84
CA SER A 70 12.23 -2.94 8.37
C SER A 70 12.29 -2.79 6.86
N ASP A 71 12.90 -3.74 6.16
CA ASP A 71 13.09 -3.77 4.72
C ASP A 71 13.62 -2.43 4.16
N TRP A 72 13.33 -2.11 2.88
CA TRP A 72 13.76 -0.88 2.23
C TRP A 72 13.26 0.41 2.93
N PRO A 73 12.07 0.47 3.59
CA PRO A 73 11.67 1.65 4.38
C PRO A 73 12.63 2.00 5.51
N GLY A 74 13.22 0.99 6.16
CA GLY A 74 14.25 1.22 7.16
C GLY A 74 15.52 1.87 6.60
N PHE A 75 15.88 1.50 5.38
CA PHE A 75 17.01 2.14 4.69
C PHE A 75 16.66 3.57 4.21
N VAL A 76 15.40 3.86 3.82
CA VAL A 76 14.98 5.24 3.55
C VAL A 76 15.25 6.13 4.75
N ARG A 77 14.75 5.71 5.92
CA ARG A 77 14.95 6.46 7.18
C ARG A 77 16.42 6.67 7.47
N LYS A 78 17.21 5.60 7.41
CA LYS A 78 18.66 5.65 7.64
C LYS A 78 19.34 6.68 6.73
N PHE A 79 19.09 6.61 5.43
CA PHE A 79 19.79 7.44 4.47
C PHE A 79 19.32 8.90 4.43
N VAL A 80 18.07 9.19 4.78
CA VAL A 80 17.61 10.56 5.01
C VAL A 80 18.33 11.17 6.22
N GLU A 81 18.43 10.45 7.35
CA GLU A 81 19.10 10.91 8.55
C GLU A 81 20.63 11.06 8.38
N GLU A 82 21.26 10.19 7.58
CA GLU A 82 22.68 10.30 7.22
C GLU A 82 22.96 11.45 6.23
N GLY A 83 22.02 11.69 5.28
CA GLY A 83 22.19 12.69 4.23
C GLY A 83 21.91 14.13 4.69
N LYS A 84 21.20 14.31 5.81
CA LYS A 84 20.89 15.62 6.37
C LYS A 84 21.03 15.61 7.90
N SER A 85 22.04 16.32 8.39
CA SER A 85 22.28 16.42 9.84
C SER A 85 21.13 17.14 10.56
N GLY A 86 20.85 16.72 11.79
CA GLY A 86 19.82 17.34 12.65
C GLY A 86 18.38 17.02 12.22
N VAL A 87 18.14 15.91 11.51
CA VAL A 87 16.81 15.44 11.16
C VAL A 87 16.53 14.02 11.66
N LYS A 88 15.25 13.73 11.87
CA LYS A 88 14.69 12.38 12.02
C LYS A 88 13.75 12.11 10.85
N CYS A 89 13.73 10.88 10.37
CA CYS A 89 12.87 10.50 9.26
C CYS A 89 11.72 9.59 9.72
N MET A 90 10.52 9.90 9.27
CA MET A 90 9.36 9.02 9.36
C MET A 90 8.95 8.61 7.95
N PHE A 91 8.75 7.32 7.74
CA PHE A 91 8.32 6.77 6.46
C PHE A 91 6.85 6.30 6.55
N PHE A 92 6.09 6.62 5.51
CA PHE A 92 4.70 6.19 5.31
C PHE A 92 4.60 5.40 4.00
N ASN A 93 4.09 4.18 4.06
CA ASN A 93 3.84 3.44 2.83
C ASN A 93 2.50 3.85 2.21
N GLY A 94 2.51 4.06 0.90
CA GLY A 94 1.35 4.50 0.14
C GLY A 94 0.46 3.35 -0.34
N ALA A 95 -0.37 3.61 -1.34
CA ALA A 95 -1.24 2.63 -1.97
C ALA A 95 -0.41 1.60 -2.75
N GLN A 96 -0.16 0.45 -2.14
CA GLN A 96 0.80 -0.56 -2.58
C GLN A 96 0.16 -1.86 -3.06
N GLY A 97 -1.18 -2.01 -2.93
CA GLY A 97 -1.85 -3.31 -2.99
C GLY A 97 -1.55 -4.16 -4.22
N ASP A 98 -1.26 -3.54 -5.36
CA ASP A 98 -1.00 -4.18 -6.65
C ASP A 98 0.44 -4.00 -7.16
N THR A 99 1.36 -3.53 -6.31
CA THR A 99 2.76 -3.27 -6.70
C THR A 99 3.76 -3.90 -5.74
N ASN A 100 4.92 -4.30 -6.27
CA ASN A 100 6.09 -4.69 -5.48
C ASN A 100 7.40 -4.36 -6.21
N HIS A 101 8.52 -4.87 -5.69
CA HIS A 101 9.86 -4.65 -6.22
C HIS A 101 10.23 -5.55 -7.40
N ILE A 102 9.40 -6.55 -7.75
CA ILE A 102 9.74 -7.57 -8.75
C ILE A 102 9.49 -7.04 -10.15
N ASP A 103 10.56 -6.84 -10.89
CA ASP A 103 10.52 -6.55 -12.32
C ASP A 103 10.33 -7.87 -13.08
N THR A 104 9.14 -8.08 -13.65
CA THR A 104 8.83 -9.31 -14.40
C THR A 104 9.58 -9.40 -15.75
N PHE A 105 9.95 -8.26 -16.32
CA PHE A 105 10.69 -8.19 -17.59
C PHE A 105 11.95 -7.32 -17.46
N PRO A 106 12.90 -7.74 -16.60
CA PRO A 106 14.07 -6.92 -16.31
C PRO A 106 15.03 -6.86 -17.49
N THR A 107 15.59 -5.67 -17.69
CA THR A 107 16.76 -5.47 -18.54
C THR A 107 18.04 -5.79 -17.77
N GLU A 108 19.17 -5.93 -18.44
CA GLU A 108 20.48 -6.16 -17.81
C GLU A 108 20.86 -5.05 -16.81
N SER A 109 20.37 -3.84 -17.01
CA SER A 109 20.59 -2.68 -16.13
C SER A 109 19.63 -2.62 -14.94
N SER A 110 18.59 -3.48 -14.89
CA SER A 110 17.61 -3.47 -13.80
C SER A 110 18.26 -3.73 -12.44
N PRO A 111 18.00 -2.88 -11.44
CA PRO A 111 18.47 -3.12 -10.06
C PRO A 111 18.03 -4.48 -9.52
N PHE A 112 16.87 -4.96 -9.94
CA PHE A 112 16.34 -6.27 -9.57
C PHE A 112 17.24 -7.44 -10.03
N ILE A 113 17.93 -7.30 -11.16
CA ILE A 113 18.92 -8.29 -11.64
C ILE A 113 20.24 -8.15 -10.87
N LYS A 114 20.69 -6.90 -10.68
CA LYS A 114 21.99 -6.58 -10.11
C LYS A 114 22.10 -6.86 -8.62
N TYR A 115 21.04 -6.58 -7.86
CA TYR A 115 21.03 -6.68 -6.41
C TYR A 115 20.01 -7.71 -5.92
N LYS A 116 20.27 -8.31 -4.74
CA LYS A 116 19.37 -9.28 -4.10
C LYS A 116 19.27 -9.01 -2.60
N GLY A 117 18.13 -9.38 -2.01
CA GLY A 117 17.91 -9.30 -0.57
C GLY A 117 18.26 -7.94 0.01
N TYR A 118 19.12 -7.90 1.02
CA TYR A 118 19.52 -6.66 1.69
C TYR A 118 20.23 -5.65 0.79
N GLU A 119 20.92 -6.08 -0.25
CA GLU A 119 21.54 -5.16 -1.21
C GLU A 119 20.49 -4.44 -2.05
N LEU A 120 19.47 -5.15 -2.53
CA LEU A 120 18.35 -4.55 -3.24
C LEU A 120 17.54 -3.62 -2.34
N SER A 121 17.20 -4.10 -1.13
CA SER A 121 16.49 -3.30 -0.13
C SER A 121 17.25 -2.00 0.21
N ARG A 122 18.57 -2.09 0.37
CA ARG A 122 19.44 -0.93 0.58
C ARG A 122 19.46 0.01 -0.62
N TYR A 123 19.55 -0.52 -1.85
CA TYR A 123 19.51 0.26 -3.08
C TYR A 123 18.19 1.02 -3.21
N MET A 124 17.05 0.35 -3.01
CA MET A 124 15.73 0.97 -3.04
C MET A 124 15.62 2.10 -2.00
N GLY A 125 16.02 1.81 -0.76
CA GLY A 125 15.98 2.80 0.32
C GLY A 125 16.86 4.01 0.05
N ARG A 126 18.06 3.83 -0.53
CA ARG A 126 18.94 4.92 -0.94
C ARG A 126 18.29 5.78 -2.02
N THR A 127 17.77 5.15 -3.07
CA THR A 127 17.17 5.88 -4.20
C THR A 127 15.96 6.71 -3.77
N VAL A 128 15.07 6.18 -2.90
CA VAL A 128 13.93 6.93 -2.35
C VAL A 128 14.41 8.06 -1.44
N ALA A 129 15.43 7.81 -0.59
CA ALA A 129 15.98 8.83 0.29
C ALA A 129 16.62 9.99 -0.48
N ASP A 130 17.39 9.70 -1.52
CA ASP A 130 18.03 10.71 -2.37
C ASP A 130 16.98 11.57 -3.07
N ALA A 131 15.89 10.96 -3.60
CA ALA A 131 14.78 11.70 -4.18
C ALA A 131 14.07 12.60 -3.15
N ALA A 132 13.83 12.10 -1.93
CA ALA A 132 13.22 12.88 -0.86
C ALA A 132 14.11 14.05 -0.45
N LEU A 133 15.41 13.83 -0.27
CA LEU A 133 16.39 14.88 0.09
C LEU A 133 16.50 15.95 -1.00
N ALA A 134 16.52 15.55 -2.26
CA ALA A 134 16.52 16.49 -3.39
C ALA A 134 15.27 17.38 -3.40
N SER A 135 14.10 16.79 -3.11
CA SER A 135 12.82 17.53 -3.13
C SER A 135 12.68 18.56 -2.00
N ILE A 136 13.33 18.34 -0.85
CA ILE A 136 13.24 19.26 0.29
C ILE A 136 14.27 20.41 0.24
N GLY A 137 15.24 20.36 -0.69
CA GLY A 137 16.30 21.38 -0.81
C GLY A 137 15.77 22.77 -1.15
N ASP A 138 14.73 22.84 -1.97
CA ASP A 138 14.16 24.09 -2.54
C ASP A 138 12.83 24.51 -1.87
N LEU A 139 12.42 23.87 -0.78
CA LEU A 139 11.15 24.15 -0.13
C LEU A 139 11.18 25.51 0.60
N LYS A 140 10.14 26.30 0.40
CA LYS A 140 9.91 27.51 1.19
C LYS A 140 9.16 27.14 2.46
N PRO A 141 9.64 27.58 3.65
CA PRO A 141 8.93 27.33 4.90
C PRO A 141 7.59 28.08 4.93
N SER A 142 6.63 27.50 5.61
CA SER A 142 5.35 28.14 5.94
C SER A 142 5.19 28.15 7.45
N ASP A 143 4.95 29.33 8.02
CA ASP A 143 4.69 29.48 9.45
C ASP A 143 3.19 29.29 9.78
N LYS A 144 2.36 29.17 8.74
CA LYS A 144 0.91 28.93 8.90
C LYS A 144 0.67 27.43 8.96
N CYS A 145 0.37 26.95 10.15
CA CYS A 145 0.04 25.55 10.39
C CYS A 145 -1.25 25.44 11.20
N SER A 146 -2.38 25.36 10.49
CA SER A 146 -3.62 24.89 11.08
C SER A 146 -3.61 23.36 11.08
N VAL A 147 -4.15 22.76 12.14
CA VAL A 147 -4.32 21.29 12.24
C VAL A 147 -5.81 20.97 12.17
N GLY A 148 -6.19 20.13 11.24
CA GLY A 148 -7.54 19.59 11.08
C GLY A 148 -7.58 18.08 11.20
N THR A 149 -8.69 17.53 11.66
CA THR A 149 -8.94 16.08 11.67
C THR A 149 -10.35 15.79 11.18
N PHE A 150 -10.51 14.72 10.43
CA PHE A 150 -11.81 14.27 9.97
C PHE A 150 -11.87 12.75 9.96
N ARG A 151 -13.03 12.20 10.27
CA ARG A 151 -13.30 10.76 10.20
C ARG A 151 -14.45 10.49 9.24
N GLU A 152 -14.25 9.55 8.34
CA GLU A 152 -15.27 9.03 7.44
C GLU A 152 -15.43 7.53 7.65
N ASN A 153 -16.65 7.06 7.84
CA ASN A 153 -16.98 5.64 7.83
C ASN A 153 -17.55 5.31 6.44
N VAL A 154 -16.78 4.55 5.67
CA VAL A 154 -17.11 4.24 4.27
C VAL A 154 -17.87 2.92 4.20
N PRO A 155 -19.18 2.91 3.90
CA PRO A 155 -19.97 1.69 3.81
C PRO A 155 -19.57 0.89 2.58
N CYS A 156 -19.07 -0.32 2.81
CA CYS A 156 -18.66 -1.25 1.76
C CYS A 156 -19.47 -2.54 1.83
N LYS A 157 -20.06 -2.97 0.72
CA LYS A 157 -20.78 -4.24 0.65
C LYS A 157 -19.80 -5.40 0.85
N ILE A 158 -20.20 -6.38 1.63
CA ILE A 158 -19.52 -7.67 1.70
C ILE A 158 -20.01 -8.55 0.55
N ARG A 159 -19.09 -9.31 -0.09
CA ARG A 159 -19.50 -10.26 -1.12
C ARG A 159 -20.37 -11.37 -0.52
N GLU A 160 -21.21 -11.97 -1.32
CA GLU A 160 -21.96 -13.14 -0.91
C GLU A 160 -21.03 -14.35 -0.79
N PHE A 161 -21.19 -15.11 0.28
CA PHE A 161 -20.52 -16.38 0.51
C PHE A 161 -21.54 -17.51 0.39
N SER A 162 -21.21 -18.57 -0.35
CA SER A 162 -22.10 -19.72 -0.41
C SER A 162 -22.14 -20.46 0.94
N PRO A 163 -23.22 -21.19 1.26
CA PRO A 163 -23.28 -22.03 2.45
C PRO A 163 -22.11 -23.03 2.54
N GLU A 164 -21.74 -23.58 1.38
CA GLU A 164 -20.63 -24.53 1.24
C GLU A 164 -19.29 -23.88 1.58
N GLU A 165 -19.01 -22.69 0.98
CA GLU A 165 -17.78 -21.93 1.24
C GLU A 165 -17.63 -21.58 2.73
N LEU A 166 -18.75 -21.20 3.37
CA LEU A 166 -18.76 -20.89 4.80
C LEU A 166 -18.53 -22.14 5.65
N ALA A 167 -19.15 -23.27 5.30
CA ALA A 167 -18.99 -24.52 6.01
C ALA A 167 -17.55 -25.05 5.90
N GLU A 168 -16.97 -25.03 4.70
CA GLU A 168 -15.57 -25.41 4.47
C GLU A 168 -14.60 -24.50 5.24
N SER A 169 -14.85 -23.21 5.26
CA SER A 169 -14.04 -22.25 6.01
C SER A 169 -14.06 -22.53 7.52
N LYS A 170 -15.24 -22.82 8.09
CA LYS A 170 -15.39 -23.18 9.50
C LYS A 170 -14.64 -24.48 9.80
N LYS A 171 -14.86 -25.53 8.98
CA LYS A 171 -14.17 -26.82 9.14
C LYS A 171 -12.66 -26.69 9.07
N LEU A 172 -12.15 -25.86 8.14
CA LEU A 172 -10.72 -25.60 8.02
C LEU A 172 -10.17 -24.94 9.29
N LEU A 173 -10.88 -23.98 9.87
CA LEU A 173 -10.44 -23.31 11.10
C LEU A 173 -10.51 -24.21 12.32
N GLU A 174 -11.49 -25.12 12.40
CA GLU A 174 -11.58 -26.12 13.47
C GLU A 174 -10.44 -27.15 13.42
N SER A 175 -9.91 -27.44 12.23
CA SER A 175 -8.79 -28.37 12.04
C SER A 175 -7.43 -27.77 12.42
N VAL A 176 -7.35 -26.46 12.68
CA VAL A 176 -6.10 -25.73 12.90
C VAL A 176 -6.14 -25.09 14.26
N ASP A 177 -5.71 -25.81 15.29
CA ASP A 177 -5.57 -25.26 16.64
C ASP A 177 -4.08 -25.14 17.03
N GLY A 178 -3.65 -23.90 17.29
CA GLY A 178 -2.39 -23.56 17.94
C GLY A 178 -1.11 -23.93 17.14
N PRO A 179 -0.30 -24.87 17.63
CA PRO A 179 1.04 -25.15 17.08
C PRO A 179 1.05 -25.78 15.68
N GLU A 180 -0.08 -26.20 15.12
CA GLU A 180 -0.19 -26.78 13.78
C GLU A 180 0.16 -25.81 12.65
N TYR A 181 0.18 -24.50 12.93
CA TYR A 181 0.77 -23.50 12.02
C TYR A 181 2.29 -23.68 11.82
N ARG A 182 2.95 -24.46 12.69
CA ARG A 182 4.38 -24.74 12.55
C ARG A 182 4.58 -25.69 11.39
N GLY A 183 5.17 -25.19 10.30
CA GLY A 183 5.42 -25.95 9.07
C GLY A 183 4.37 -25.73 7.98
N ALA A 184 3.35 -24.89 8.20
CA ALA A 184 2.42 -24.49 7.16
C ALA A 184 3.15 -23.79 6.00
N THR A 185 2.75 -24.12 4.77
CA THR A 185 3.24 -23.45 3.58
C THR A 185 2.60 -22.06 3.46
N MET A 186 3.13 -21.19 2.58
CA MET A 186 2.51 -19.91 2.29
C MET A 186 1.11 -20.05 1.70
N GLU A 187 0.85 -21.13 0.97
CA GLU A 187 -0.48 -21.46 0.44
C GLU A 187 -1.45 -21.80 1.57
N ASP A 188 -1.04 -22.62 2.53
CA ASP A 188 -1.85 -22.95 3.71
C ASP A 188 -2.18 -21.70 4.52
N LEU A 189 -1.19 -20.84 4.77
CA LEU A 189 -1.40 -19.57 5.47
C LEU A 189 -2.38 -18.67 4.73
N GLY A 190 -2.33 -18.63 3.41
CA GLY A 190 -3.28 -17.91 2.56
C GLY A 190 -4.71 -18.45 2.71
N ARG A 191 -4.88 -19.77 2.67
CA ARG A 191 -6.17 -20.44 2.85
C ARG A 191 -6.76 -20.19 4.23
N PHE A 192 -5.97 -20.29 5.31
CA PHE A 192 -6.41 -20.00 6.67
C PHE A 192 -6.79 -18.53 6.84
N SER A 193 -6.01 -17.61 6.27
CA SER A 193 -6.30 -16.18 6.31
C SER A 193 -7.63 -15.87 5.62
N LEU A 194 -7.88 -16.46 4.46
CA LEU A 194 -9.15 -16.30 3.74
C LEU A 194 -10.32 -16.91 4.53
N ALA A 195 -10.19 -18.12 5.06
CA ALA A 195 -11.23 -18.76 5.85
C ALA A 195 -11.63 -17.93 7.07
N ARG A 196 -10.66 -17.36 7.79
CA ARG A 196 -10.92 -16.44 8.92
C ARG A 196 -11.70 -15.20 8.48
N LYS A 197 -11.36 -14.62 7.34
CA LYS A 197 -12.07 -13.48 6.78
C LYS A 197 -13.50 -13.84 6.39
N ILE A 198 -13.71 -14.97 5.71
CA ILE A 198 -15.04 -15.46 5.32
C ILE A 198 -15.92 -15.63 6.57
N VAL A 199 -15.45 -16.36 7.58
CA VAL A 199 -16.22 -16.58 8.82
C VAL A 199 -16.50 -15.26 9.54
N LYS A 200 -15.52 -14.35 9.63
CA LYS A 200 -15.69 -13.05 10.28
C LYS A 200 -16.70 -12.18 9.54
N TYR A 201 -16.62 -12.10 8.23
CA TYR A 201 -17.39 -11.14 7.45
C TYR A 201 -18.74 -11.66 6.95
N SER A 202 -18.98 -12.98 6.97
CA SER A 202 -20.27 -13.59 6.54
C SER A 202 -21.47 -13.11 7.36
N GLN A 203 -21.27 -12.55 8.53
CA GLN A 203 -22.33 -11.98 9.37
C GLN A 203 -22.75 -10.56 8.97
N TYR A 204 -22.02 -9.92 8.05
CA TYR A 204 -22.28 -8.56 7.61
C TYR A 204 -22.76 -8.55 6.16
N LYS A 205 -23.74 -7.69 5.85
CA LYS A 205 -24.08 -7.32 4.46
C LYS A 205 -23.28 -6.12 3.99
N VAL A 206 -23.05 -5.19 4.92
CA VAL A 206 -22.24 -3.98 4.73
C VAL A 206 -21.30 -3.87 5.93
N PHE A 207 -20.08 -3.47 5.67
CA PHE A 207 -19.08 -3.20 6.70
C PHE A 207 -18.52 -1.79 6.49
N ASP A 208 -18.56 -0.97 7.54
CA ASP A 208 -18.04 0.39 7.50
C ASP A 208 -16.52 0.37 7.67
N LEU A 209 -15.82 0.78 6.64
CA LEU A 209 -14.36 0.94 6.66
C LEU A 209 -14.02 2.31 7.26
N PRO A 210 -13.34 2.35 8.43
CA PRO A 210 -12.97 3.62 9.05
C PRO A 210 -11.78 4.24 8.33
N MET A 211 -11.99 5.39 7.71
CA MET A 211 -10.93 6.24 7.16
C MET A 211 -10.77 7.50 8.01
N PHE A 212 -9.55 7.97 8.16
CA PHE A 212 -9.22 9.17 8.93
C PHE A 212 -8.39 10.11 8.08
N GLY A 213 -8.65 11.39 8.25
CA GLY A 213 -7.83 12.45 7.71
C GLY A 213 -7.19 13.28 8.81
N VAL A 214 -5.97 13.69 8.56
CA VAL A 214 -5.26 14.69 9.36
C VAL A 214 -4.64 15.69 8.40
N SER A 215 -4.89 16.97 8.59
CA SER A 215 -4.17 18.02 7.85
C SER A 215 -3.34 18.87 8.80
N PHE A 216 -2.22 19.37 8.32
CA PHE A 216 -1.46 20.43 8.93
C PHE A 216 -0.83 21.31 7.84
N GLY A 217 -1.10 22.62 7.91
CA GLY A 217 -0.73 23.53 6.84
C GLY A 217 -1.31 23.07 5.50
N ASN A 218 -0.42 22.90 4.50
CA ASN A 218 -0.78 22.46 3.15
C ASN A 218 -0.56 20.96 2.90
N VAL A 219 -0.54 20.16 3.95
CA VAL A 219 -0.33 18.69 3.89
C VAL A 219 -1.56 17.98 4.43
N VAL A 220 -2.01 16.94 3.74
CA VAL A 220 -3.08 16.05 4.21
C VAL A 220 -2.63 14.60 4.23
N PHE A 221 -2.99 13.89 5.29
CA PHE A 221 -2.87 12.44 5.43
C PHE A 221 -4.26 11.83 5.33
N VAL A 222 -4.39 10.79 4.52
CA VAL A 222 -5.63 10.00 4.39
C VAL A 222 -5.30 8.55 4.69
N SER A 223 -5.86 8.02 5.78
CA SER A 223 -5.65 6.63 6.17
C SER A 223 -6.57 5.68 5.41
N VAL A 224 -6.04 4.52 5.00
CA VAL A 224 -6.83 3.43 4.42
C VAL A 224 -6.58 2.16 5.25
N PRO A 225 -7.65 1.48 5.74
CA PRO A 225 -7.50 0.38 6.69
C PRO A 225 -7.23 -0.97 6.00
N GLY A 226 -6.21 -1.03 5.17
CA GLY A 226 -5.77 -2.19 4.42
C GLY A 226 -4.83 -1.81 3.28
N GLU A 227 -4.80 -2.62 2.23
CA GLU A 227 -3.87 -2.51 1.11
C GLU A 227 -4.60 -2.03 -0.17
N PRO A 228 -4.79 -0.70 -0.33
CA PRO A 228 -5.44 -0.16 -1.50
C PRO A 228 -4.56 -0.36 -2.74
N PHE A 229 -5.20 -0.64 -3.88
CA PHE A 229 -4.53 -0.61 -5.17
C PHE A 229 -4.04 0.80 -5.49
N THR A 230 -3.00 0.88 -6.30
CA THR A 230 -2.31 2.13 -6.68
C THR A 230 -3.29 3.19 -7.17
N GLU A 231 -4.31 2.80 -7.94
CA GLU A 231 -5.29 3.73 -8.49
C GLU A 231 -6.12 4.45 -7.42
N ILE A 232 -6.43 3.78 -6.30
CA ILE A 232 -7.14 4.42 -5.18
C ILE A 232 -6.30 5.58 -4.62
N GLY A 233 -5.02 5.34 -4.37
CA GLY A 233 -4.10 6.37 -3.89
C GLY A 233 -3.93 7.51 -4.89
N ARG A 234 -3.80 7.18 -6.19
CA ARG A 234 -3.65 8.16 -7.27
C ARG A 234 -4.85 9.09 -7.38
N GLN A 235 -6.07 8.56 -7.33
CA GLN A 235 -7.29 9.37 -7.43
C GLN A 235 -7.46 10.30 -6.23
N ILE A 236 -7.17 9.84 -5.02
CA ILE A 236 -7.24 10.69 -3.81
C ILE A 236 -6.17 11.79 -3.87
N LYS A 237 -4.92 11.46 -4.25
CA LYS A 237 -3.84 12.42 -4.42
C LYS A 237 -4.16 13.46 -5.50
N LYS A 238 -4.71 13.03 -6.64
CA LYS A 238 -5.13 13.92 -7.72
C LYS A 238 -6.19 14.90 -7.24
N HIS A 239 -7.22 14.43 -6.51
CA HIS A 239 -8.25 15.30 -5.97
C HIS A 239 -7.65 16.35 -5.03
N ALA A 240 -6.78 15.98 -4.11
CA ALA A 240 -6.17 16.90 -3.15
C ALA A 240 -5.26 17.95 -3.80
N LYS A 241 -4.44 17.55 -4.78
CA LYS A 241 -3.35 18.37 -5.34
C LYS A 241 -3.75 19.14 -6.59
N GLU A 242 -4.55 18.54 -7.47
CA GLU A 242 -4.86 19.08 -8.79
C GLU A 242 -6.28 19.64 -8.89
N GLU A 243 -7.29 18.91 -8.40
CA GLU A 243 -8.68 19.31 -8.54
C GLU A 243 -9.07 20.39 -7.53
N THR A 244 -8.81 20.14 -6.23
CA THR A 244 -9.09 21.15 -5.19
C THR A 244 -7.97 22.16 -5.03
N ARG A 245 -6.73 21.77 -5.33
CA ARG A 245 -5.50 22.55 -5.11
C ARG A 245 -5.34 23.01 -3.66
N ALA A 246 -5.96 22.30 -2.73
CA ALA A 246 -5.96 22.66 -1.32
C ALA A 246 -4.65 22.27 -0.63
N PHE A 247 -4.00 21.20 -1.13
CA PHE A 247 -2.81 20.62 -0.50
C PHE A 247 -1.65 20.47 -1.49
N GLY A 248 -0.46 20.83 -1.03
CA GLY A 248 0.79 20.60 -1.77
C GLY A 248 1.27 19.15 -1.69
N ALA A 249 0.92 18.44 -0.61
CA ALA A 249 1.21 17.01 -0.42
C ALA A 249 0.00 16.27 0.14
N CYS A 250 -0.24 15.06 -0.38
CA CYS A 250 -1.30 14.16 0.08
C CYS A 250 -0.73 12.77 0.30
N PHE A 251 -0.63 12.37 1.56
CA PHE A 251 -0.13 11.07 1.99
C PHE A 251 -1.30 10.11 2.14
N VAL A 252 -1.52 9.22 1.17
CA VAL A 252 -2.50 8.14 1.29
C VAL A 252 -1.80 6.96 1.95
N CYS A 253 -2.08 6.72 3.23
CA CYS A 253 -1.37 5.75 4.06
C CYS A 253 -2.10 4.42 4.09
N CYS A 254 -1.49 3.36 3.58
CA CYS A 254 -2.02 2.00 3.66
C CYS A 254 -1.90 1.42 5.07
N CYS A 255 -2.64 0.36 5.36
CA CYS A 255 -2.63 -0.39 6.63
C CYS A 255 -2.76 0.49 7.87
N SER A 256 -3.49 1.61 7.75
CA SER A 256 -3.63 2.61 8.80
C SER A 256 -5.00 2.52 9.46
N ASN A 257 -5.02 2.48 10.81
CA ASN A 257 -6.23 2.38 11.65
C ASN A 257 -7.04 1.09 11.43
N GLY A 258 -6.42 0.05 10.95
CA GLY A 258 -7.01 -1.26 10.72
C GLY A 258 -6.35 -2.01 9.59
N TYR A 259 -6.73 -3.28 9.44
CA TYR A 259 -6.25 -4.13 8.35
C TYR A 259 -7.39 -5.02 7.86
N GLN A 260 -7.90 -4.72 6.66
CA GLN A 260 -9.00 -5.46 6.03
C GLN A 260 -8.58 -6.14 4.71
N SER A 261 -7.28 -6.39 4.53
CA SER A 261 -6.69 -6.98 3.33
C SER A 261 -6.66 -6.02 2.13
N TYR A 262 -6.73 -6.58 0.93
CA TYR A 262 -6.62 -5.82 -0.32
C TYR A 262 -7.93 -5.15 -0.70
N PHE A 263 -7.80 -4.00 -1.37
CA PHE A 263 -8.92 -3.28 -1.98
C PHE A 263 -8.68 -3.16 -3.50
N PRO A 264 -9.14 -4.17 -4.28
CA PRO A 264 -8.99 -4.17 -5.73
C PRO A 264 -9.91 -3.15 -6.40
N THR A 265 -9.47 -2.59 -7.54
CA THR A 265 -10.34 -1.84 -8.46
C THR A 265 -11.38 -2.76 -9.12
N LEU A 266 -12.44 -2.19 -9.70
CA LEU A 266 -13.55 -2.93 -10.28
C LEU A 266 -13.09 -3.96 -11.33
N ASP A 267 -12.19 -3.57 -12.22
CA ASP A 267 -11.63 -4.41 -13.28
C ASP A 267 -10.75 -5.56 -12.74
N ALA A 268 -10.23 -5.39 -11.54
CA ALA A 268 -9.33 -6.37 -10.92
C ALA A 268 -10.05 -7.59 -10.33
N PHE A 269 -11.36 -7.56 -10.19
CA PHE A 269 -12.15 -8.70 -9.70
C PHE A 269 -12.23 -9.88 -10.69
N SER A 270 -11.66 -9.74 -11.88
CA SER A 270 -11.50 -10.82 -12.86
C SER A 270 -10.56 -11.95 -12.41
N GLY A 271 -9.81 -11.79 -11.30
CA GLY A 271 -8.93 -12.81 -10.73
C GLY A 271 -7.66 -12.26 -10.10
N GLY A 272 -6.76 -13.17 -9.71
CA GLY A 272 -5.50 -12.86 -9.02
C GLY A 272 -5.62 -12.93 -7.49
N TYR A 273 -4.48 -13.04 -6.83
CA TYR A 273 -4.35 -13.24 -5.38
C TYR A 273 -5.13 -12.20 -4.57
N GLU A 274 -5.02 -10.93 -4.95
CA GLU A 274 -5.60 -9.80 -4.24
C GLU A 274 -7.14 -9.82 -4.29
N ALA A 275 -7.70 -10.13 -5.46
CA ALA A 275 -9.15 -10.22 -5.67
C ALA A 275 -9.75 -11.44 -4.95
N VAL A 276 -9.09 -12.60 -5.04
CA VAL A 276 -9.52 -13.82 -4.33
C VAL A 276 -9.47 -13.61 -2.81
N GLY A 277 -8.46 -12.90 -2.32
CA GLY A 277 -8.32 -12.57 -0.90
C GLY A 277 -9.24 -11.46 -0.38
N CYS A 278 -9.97 -10.76 -1.28
CA CYS A 278 -10.88 -9.68 -0.92
C CYS A 278 -12.26 -10.23 -0.50
N VAL A 279 -12.77 -9.77 0.62
CA VAL A 279 -14.11 -10.13 1.12
C VAL A 279 -15.18 -9.10 0.77
N PHE A 280 -14.79 -7.97 0.22
CA PHE A 280 -15.72 -6.93 -0.22
C PHE A 280 -16.19 -7.22 -1.64
N ALA A 281 -17.40 -6.78 -1.93
CA ALA A 281 -17.95 -6.82 -3.28
C ALA A 281 -17.22 -5.82 -4.20
N PRO A 282 -17.28 -6.02 -5.55
CA PRO A 282 -16.86 -5.01 -6.53
C PRO A 282 -17.47 -3.64 -6.23
N GLY A 283 -16.67 -2.57 -6.36
CA GLY A 283 -17.04 -1.20 -5.99
C GLY A 283 -16.40 -0.71 -4.69
N VAL A 284 -15.68 -1.56 -3.97
CA VAL A 284 -14.96 -1.16 -2.74
C VAL A 284 -13.94 -0.05 -2.99
N ALA A 285 -13.21 -0.13 -4.10
CA ALA A 285 -12.21 0.88 -4.46
C ALA A 285 -12.85 2.24 -4.71
N GLU A 286 -13.94 2.28 -5.45
CA GLU A 286 -14.70 3.49 -5.75
C GLU A 286 -15.24 4.14 -4.47
N ASN A 287 -15.75 3.33 -3.54
CA ASN A 287 -16.22 3.83 -2.24
C ASN A 287 -15.06 4.45 -1.42
N LEU A 288 -13.90 3.81 -1.40
CA LEU A 288 -12.71 4.34 -0.70
C LEU A 288 -12.16 5.61 -1.36
N ILE A 289 -12.19 5.71 -2.69
CA ILE A 289 -11.83 6.94 -3.41
C ILE A 289 -12.75 8.08 -2.99
N GLU A 290 -14.06 7.86 -3.01
CA GLU A 290 -15.03 8.90 -2.61
C GLU A 290 -14.90 9.25 -1.11
N GLY A 291 -14.67 8.27 -0.24
CA GLY A 291 -14.37 8.51 1.17
C GLY A 291 -13.12 9.37 1.37
N GLY A 292 -12.06 9.07 0.62
CA GLY A 292 -10.81 9.86 0.64
C GLY A 292 -11.00 11.29 0.14
N LYS A 293 -11.78 11.49 -0.94
CA LYS A 293 -12.13 12.82 -1.45
C LYS A 293 -12.93 13.63 -0.43
N LYS A 294 -13.92 13.03 0.22
CA LYS A 294 -14.69 13.70 1.30
C LYS A 294 -13.79 14.13 2.45
N ILE A 295 -12.80 13.31 2.83
CA ILE A 295 -11.81 13.66 3.85
C ILE A 295 -11.01 14.90 3.41
N VAL A 296 -10.52 14.91 2.17
CA VAL A 296 -9.80 16.06 1.60
C VAL A 296 -10.68 17.30 1.62
N ASP A 297 -11.93 17.18 1.18
CA ASP A 297 -12.86 18.32 1.11
C ASP A 297 -13.22 18.89 2.50
N ALA A 298 -13.31 18.04 3.51
CA ALA A 298 -13.58 18.45 4.88
C ALA A 298 -12.39 19.13 5.57
N LEU A 299 -11.17 18.93 5.05
CA LEU A 299 -9.92 19.41 5.66
C LEU A 299 -9.27 20.57 4.88
N LYS A 300 -9.83 20.97 3.75
CA LYS A 300 -9.33 22.09 2.92
C LYS A 300 -9.62 23.47 3.52
#